data_ab39bd410057b261d55619d4361744b4
#
_entry.id   ab39bd410057b261d55619d4361744b4
#
_cell.length_a   1.000
_cell.length_b   1.000
_cell.length_c   1.000
_cell.angle_alpha   90.00
_cell.angle_beta   90.00
_cell.angle_gamma   90.00
#
_symmetry.space_group_name_H-M   'P 1'
#
loop_
_entity.id
_entity.type
_entity.pdbx_description
1 polymer ?
#
loop_
_entity_poly.entity_id
_entity_poly.type
_entity_poly.pdbx_seq_one_letter_code
_entity_poly.pdbx_strand_id
1 'polypeptide(L)'
;VRDSSAAAIAVCAIQELEALGWATAVMGEYKRALIERLCRADYFDRDPACRGILRNGQVGTRQGEARNAYTSWGDYFLMQALAREIGLEVSWW
;
A
#
# COMPACT_ATOMS: atom_id res chain seq x y z
N VAL A 1 9.77 12.63 4.29
CA VAL A 1 8.45 12.25 4.82
C VAL A 1 8.04 10.91 4.24
N ARG A 2 7.76 9.96 5.10
CA ARG A 2 7.26 8.65 4.68
C ARG A 2 5.76 8.71 4.43
N ASP A 3 5.32 8.13 3.34
CA ASP A 3 3.90 7.99 3.06
C ASP A 3 3.63 6.59 2.54
N SER A 4 3.32 5.69 3.46
CA SER A 4 3.05 4.30 3.12
C SER A 4 1.74 4.14 2.33
N SER A 5 0.79 5.04 2.52
CA SER A 5 -0.46 4.98 1.75
C SER A 5 -0.20 5.26 0.27
N ALA A 6 0.68 6.21 -0.05
CA ALA A 6 1.08 6.47 -1.43
C ALA A 6 1.77 5.25 -2.05
N ALA A 7 2.62 4.55 -1.28
CA ALA A 7 3.27 3.34 -1.75
C ALA A 7 2.26 2.23 -2.03
N ALA A 8 1.26 2.04 -1.16
CA ALA A 8 0.21 1.05 -1.37
C ALA A 8 -0.62 1.36 -2.62
N ILE A 9 -0.93 2.63 -2.85
CA ILE A 9 -1.64 3.08 -4.05
C ILE A 9 -0.79 2.80 -5.29
N ALA A 10 0.52 3.07 -5.23
CA ALA A 10 1.44 2.79 -6.33
C ALA A 10 1.46 1.30 -6.70
N VAL A 11 1.46 0.41 -5.69
CA VAL A 11 1.37 -1.03 -5.94
C VAL A 11 0.10 -1.37 -6.69
N CYS A 12 -1.04 -0.85 -6.26
CA CYS A 12 -2.32 -1.09 -6.92
C CYS A 12 -2.31 -0.56 -8.36
N ALA A 13 -1.72 0.59 -8.60
CA ALA A 13 -1.60 1.16 -9.95
C ALA A 13 -0.79 0.24 -10.88
N ILE A 14 0.32 -0.30 -10.38
CA ILE A 14 1.14 -1.23 -11.16
C ILE A 14 0.36 -2.52 -11.45
N GLN A 15 -0.39 -3.02 -10.47
CA GLN A 15 -1.24 -4.21 -10.67
C GLN A 15 -2.28 -3.98 -11.76
N GLU A 16 -2.87 -2.78 -11.81
CA GLU A 16 -3.81 -2.42 -12.88
C GLU A 16 -3.12 -2.41 -14.25
N LEU A 17 -1.91 -1.85 -14.33
CA LEU A 17 -1.14 -1.85 -15.57
C LEU A 17 -0.76 -3.27 -15.99
N GLU A 18 -0.43 -4.15 -15.04
CA GLU A 18 -0.17 -5.56 -15.34
C GLU A 18 -1.40 -6.24 -15.92
N ALA A 19 -2.57 -5.98 -15.37
CA ALA A 19 -3.83 -6.55 -15.86
C ALA A 19 -4.15 -6.10 -17.28
N LEU A 20 -3.75 -4.87 -17.64
CA LEU A 20 -3.93 -4.33 -18.99
C LEU A 20 -2.82 -4.78 -19.95
N GLY A 21 -1.80 -5.46 -19.49
CA GLY A 21 -0.67 -5.88 -20.31
C GLY A 21 0.33 -4.75 -20.61
N TRP A 22 0.30 -3.68 -19.85
CA TRP A 22 1.12 -2.48 -20.08
C TRP A 22 2.30 -2.34 -19.11
N ALA A 23 2.40 -3.22 -18.11
CA ALA A 23 3.49 -3.14 -17.15
C ALA A 23 4.79 -3.68 -17.74
N THR A 24 5.90 -3.01 -17.43
CA THR A 24 7.24 -3.49 -17.82
C THR A 24 7.79 -4.41 -16.73
N ALA A 25 8.86 -5.14 -17.02
CA ALA A 25 9.55 -5.99 -16.05
C ALA A 25 10.06 -5.15 -14.86
N VAL A 26 10.58 -3.93 -15.14
CA VAL A 26 11.07 -3.03 -14.10
C VAL A 26 9.94 -2.61 -13.15
N MET A 27 8.75 -2.33 -13.68
CA MET A 27 7.59 -2.00 -12.86
C MET A 27 7.19 -3.17 -11.96
N GLY A 28 7.24 -4.39 -12.48
CA GLY A 28 6.96 -5.59 -11.67
C GLY A 28 7.95 -5.79 -10.54
N GLU A 29 9.22 -5.56 -10.79
CA GLU A 29 10.26 -5.61 -9.76
C GLU A 29 10.05 -4.53 -8.70
N TYR A 30 9.73 -3.33 -9.12
CA TYR A 30 9.45 -2.22 -8.23
C TYR A 30 8.24 -2.51 -7.33
N LYS A 31 7.18 -3.05 -7.92
CA LYS A 31 5.99 -3.48 -7.19
C LYS A 31 6.34 -4.48 -6.09
N ARG A 32 7.11 -5.51 -6.42
CA ARG A 32 7.50 -6.53 -5.45
C ARG A 32 8.34 -5.95 -4.32
N ALA A 33 9.25 -5.05 -4.65
CA ALA A 33 10.06 -4.37 -3.64
C ALA A 33 9.22 -3.52 -2.70
N LEU A 34 8.22 -2.82 -3.23
CA LEU A 34 7.29 -2.02 -2.42
C LEU A 34 6.46 -2.90 -1.48
N ILE A 35 5.90 -4.00 -1.99
CA ILE A 35 5.11 -4.93 -1.18
C ILE A 35 5.96 -5.50 -0.05
N GLU A 36 7.17 -5.94 -0.36
CA GLU A 36 8.09 -6.49 0.63
C GLU A 36 8.38 -5.47 1.71
N ARG A 37 8.62 -4.23 1.34
CA ARG A 37 8.89 -3.16 2.29
C ARG A 37 7.68 -2.84 3.16
N LEU A 38 6.50 -2.76 2.58
CA LEU A 38 5.27 -2.45 3.31
C LEU A 38 4.87 -3.54 4.29
N CYS A 39 5.28 -4.78 4.06
CA CYS A 39 4.97 -5.90 4.96
C CYS A 39 5.95 -6.02 6.11
N ARG A 40 6.98 -5.19 6.19
CA ARG A 40 7.93 -5.18 7.31
C ARG A 40 7.31 -4.54 8.54
N ALA A 41 7.87 -4.88 9.71
CA ALA A 41 7.34 -4.45 11.00
C ALA A 41 7.27 -2.92 11.20
N ASP A 42 8.11 -2.15 10.51
CA ASP A 42 8.07 -0.69 10.60
C ASP A 42 6.90 -0.05 9.84
N TYR A 43 6.24 -0.81 8.95
CA TYR A 43 5.06 -0.37 8.22
C TYR A 43 3.82 -1.20 8.52
N PHE A 44 3.96 -2.50 8.67
CA PHE A 44 2.83 -3.40 8.89
C PHE A 44 2.66 -3.67 10.38
N ASP A 45 1.52 -3.26 10.92
CA ASP A 45 1.25 -3.43 12.33
C ASP A 45 0.45 -4.71 12.57
N ARG A 46 1.03 -5.60 13.36
CA ARG A 46 0.41 -6.90 13.69
C ARG A 46 -0.16 -6.94 15.10
N ASP A 47 -0.07 -5.84 15.83
CA ASP A 47 -0.59 -5.79 17.19
C ASP A 47 -2.12 -5.75 17.13
N PRO A 48 -2.82 -6.74 17.73
CA PRO A 48 -4.28 -6.77 17.68
C PRO A 48 -4.94 -5.62 18.44
N ALA A 49 -4.20 -4.90 19.28
CA ALA A 49 -4.70 -3.71 19.96
C ALA A 49 -4.71 -2.48 19.05
N CYS A 50 -4.02 -2.52 17.90
CA CYS A 50 -3.96 -1.39 16.99
C CYS A 50 -5.21 -1.32 16.11
N ARG A 51 -5.60 -0.09 15.77
CA ARG A 51 -6.79 0.18 14.97
C ARG A 51 -6.53 0.22 13.47
N GLY A 52 -5.26 0.24 13.08
CA GLY A 52 -4.85 0.28 11.68
C GLY A 52 -3.86 -0.82 11.38
N ILE A 53 -3.60 -1.04 10.10
CA ILE A 53 -2.71 -2.09 9.63
C ILE A 53 -1.40 -1.48 9.12
N LEU A 54 -1.49 -0.42 8.32
CA LEU A 54 -0.35 0.18 7.67
C LEU A 54 0.09 1.46 8.39
N ARG A 55 1.30 1.43 8.94
CA ARG A 55 1.89 2.59 9.62
C ARG A 55 2.48 3.58 8.64
N ASN A 56 2.78 4.78 9.13
CA ASN A 56 3.47 5.83 8.40
C ASN A 56 2.67 6.35 7.20
N GLY A 57 1.34 6.31 7.30
CA GLY A 57 0.47 6.99 6.37
C GLY A 57 0.53 8.50 6.58
N GLN A 58 0.23 9.23 5.54
CA GLN A 58 0.31 10.68 5.54
C GLN A 58 -1.03 11.28 5.15
N VAL A 59 -1.59 12.11 6.01
CA VAL A 59 -2.83 12.82 5.69
C VAL A 59 -2.52 14.04 4.83
N GLY A 60 -1.39 14.69 5.11
CA GLY A 60 -0.94 15.82 4.34
C GLY A 60 0.52 16.13 4.67
N THR A 61 1.07 17.10 3.96
CA THR A 61 2.47 17.50 4.14
C THR A 61 2.62 18.84 4.86
N ARG A 62 1.51 19.52 5.13
CA ARG A 62 1.50 20.79 5.82
C ARG A 62 1.81 20.60 7.30
N GLN A 63 2.41 21.63 7.90
CA GLN A 63 2.64 21.64 9.33
C GLN A 63 1.32 21.54 10.08
N GLY A 64 1.27 20.70 11.10
CA GLY A 64 0.08 20.48 11.90
C GLY A 64 -0.84 19.37 11.39
N GLU A 65 -0.62 18.83 10.19
CA GLU A 65 -1.38 17.70 9.70
C GLU A 65 -0.82 16.39 10.27
N ALA A 66 -1.67 15.37 10.34
CA ALA A 66 -1.29 14.08 10.89
C ALA A 66 -0.21 13.41 10.04
N ARG A 67 0.84 12.93 10.71
CA ARG A 67 1.95 12.21 10.10
C ARG A 67 2.13 10.87 10.79
N ASN A 68 2.71 9.91 10.08
CA ASN A 68 2.93 8.56 10.61
C ASN A 68 1.65 7.94 11.16
N ALA A 69 0.52 8.27 10.53
CA ALA A 69 -0.79 7.86 10.97
C ALA A 69 -1.25 6.61 10.23
N TYR A 70 -2.25 5.95 10.77
CA TYR A 70 -3.02 4.98 10.01
C TYR A 70 -4.05 5.73 9.20
N THR A 71 -4.25 5.33 7.96
CA THR A 71 -5.28 5.91 7.11
C THR A 71 -6.17 4.79 6.57
N SER A 72 -7.46 5.09 6.43
CA SER A 72 -8.39 4.09 5.90
C SER A 72 -8.04 3.74 4.44
N TRP A 73 -7.61 4.72 3.67
CA TRP A 73 -7.21 4.46 2.27
C TRP A 73 -5.90 3.66 2.20
N GLY A 74 -4.95 3.90 3.10
CA GLY A 74 -3.72 3.12 3.16
C GLY A 74 -4.00 1.66 3.45
N ASP A 75 -4.81 1.38 4.47
CA ASP A 75 -5.22 0.02 4.82
C ASP A 75 -5.98 -0.64 3.69
N TYR A 76 -6.91 0.08 3.07
CA TYR A 76 -7.72 -0.42 1.95
C TYR A 76 -6.84 -0.83 0.76
N PHE A 77 -5.96 0.06 0.33
CA PHE A 77 -5.12 -0.24 -0.83
C PHE A 77 -4.10 -1.33 -0.55
N LEU A 78 -3.55 -1.39 0.66
CA LEU A 78 -2.66 -2.48 1.03
C LEU A 78 -3.39 -3.83 0.99
N MET A 79 -4.57 -3.90 1.57
CA MET A 79 -5.36 -5.14 1.55
C MET A 79 -5.73 -5.55 0.13
N GLN A 80 -6.10 -4.59 -0.71
CA GLN A 80 -6.38 -4.86 -2.12
C GLN A 80 -5.15 -5.39 -2.85
N ALA A 81 -3.99 -4.76 -2.62
CA ALA A 81 -2.73 -5.19 -3.24
C ALA A 81 -2.37 -6.62 -2.84
N LEU A 82 -2.46 -6.94 -1.56
CA LEU A 82 -2.14 -8.27 -1.05
C LEU A 82 -3.13 -9.32 -1.58
N ALA A 83 -4.41 -8.98 -1.63
CA ALA A 83 -5.43 -9.89 -2.16
C ALA A 83 -5.16 -10.23 -3.62
N ARG A 84 -4.78 -9.24 -4.43
CA ARG A 84 -4.44 -9.45 -5.84
C ARG A 84 -3.20 -10.33 -6.01
N GLU A 85 -2.19 -10.19 -5.15
CA GLU A 85 -0.97 -11.00 -5.24
C GLU A 85 -1.24 -12.49 -4.98
N ILE A 86 -2.27 -12.81 -4.19
CA ILE A 86 -2.65 -14.22 -3.96
C ILE A 86 -3.76 -14.69 -4.91
N GLY A 87 -4.11 -13.90 -5.91
CA GLY A 87 -5.04 -14.30 -6.94
C GLY A 87 -6.51 -14.03 -6.67
N LEU A 88 -6.84 -13.30 -5.61
CA LEU A 88 -8.21 -12.91 -5.34
C LEU A 88 -8.59 -11.70 -6.19
N GLU A 89 -9.73 -11.78 -6.85
CA GLU A 89 -10.27 -10.60 -7.53
C GLU A 89 -10.99 -9.73 -6.52
N VAL A 90 -10.44 -8.54 -6.31
CA VAL A 90 -11.03 -7.56 -5.40
C VAL A 90 -11.15 -6.25 -6.16
N SER A 91 -12.25 -6.08 -6.84
CA SER A 91 -12.56 -4.84 -7.53
C SER A 91 -13.80 -4.23 -6.89
N TRP A 92 -13.64 -3.04 -6.35
CA TRP A 92 -14.72 -2.32 -5.69
C TRP A 92 -15.28 -1.19 -6.53
N TRP A 93 -14.71 -0.98 -7.71
CA TRP A 93 -15.13 0.03 -8.67
C TRP A 93 -15.40 -0.55 -10.06
#